data_12606ebfbe213b03f26d20875eb1e1b8
#
_entry.id   12606ebfbe213b03f26d20875eb1e1b8
#
_cell.length_a   1.000
_cell.length_b   1.000
_cell.length_c   1.000
_cell.angle_alpha   90.00
_cell.angle_beta   90.00
_cell.angle_gamma   90.00
#
_symmetry.space_group_name_H-M   'P 1'
#
loop_
_entity.id
_entity.type
_entity.pdbx_description
1 polymer ?
#
loop_
_entity_poly.entity_id
_entity_poly.type
_entity_poly.pdbx_seq_one_letter_code
_entity_poly.pdbx_strand_id
1 'polypeptide(L)'
;MKKNNIKKLSLILGLIFIIIIGYCGYCIYCHYTHTQKISFEEKTLERSDENCEDNCFSVSLNYLYCNGNSEFAKNFNQEIELQLSNFLLSNDDSLQVEGISIEKALDSLTKDYYKLHEHFPELPAFEFIATDSIMWQNSKMLSLVSNRYAFTGEAQPIQTKVFTHFALDNGEVITNENLFTDEEKVTQIAKRYFEKAQQNATITLLVDKKFDFEDGIFRLPNQMGVAADALILFYEPFEIAPYVDTPFEVKVPIKEIMPYLTFADNK
;
A
#
# COMPACT_ATOMS: atom_id res chain seq x y z
N MET A 1 68.79 -2.56 -21.22
CA MET A 1 67.80 -2.00 -20.26
C MET A 1 66.44 -1.54 -20.87
N LYS A 2 66.39 -0.98 -22.07
CA LYS A 2 65.13 -0.48 -22.70
C LYS A 2 64.03 -1.55 -22.99
N LYS A 3 64.39 -2.77 -23.35
CA LYS A 3 63.44 -3.85 -23.79
C LYS A 3 62.60 -4.43 -22.64
N ASN A 4 63.09 -4.40 -21.38
CA ASN A 4 62.38 -4.88 -20.21
C ASN A 4 61.31 -3.87 -19.70
N ASN A 5 61.54 -2.58 -19.91
CA ASN A 5 60.56 -1.55 -19.51
C ASN A 5 59.35 -1.52 -20.43
N ILE A 6 59.52 -1.82 -21.74
CA ILE A 6 58.42 -1.90 -22.72
C ILE A 6 57.53 -3.09 -22.40
N LYS A 7 58.08 -4.25 -22.02
CA LYS A 7 57.27 -5.43 -21.62
C LYS A 7 56.49 -5.18 -20.34
N LYS A 8 57.09 -4.51 -19.35
CA LYS A 8 56.39 -4.13 -18.10
C LYS A 8 55.25 -3.14 -18.37
N LEU A 9 55.50 -2.14 -19.25
CA LEU A 9 54.47 -1.16 -19.62
C LEU A 9 53.30 -1.82 -20.39
N SER A 10 53.57 -2.74 -21.30
CA SER A 10 52.55 -3.50 -22.03
C SER A 10 51.70 -4.37 -21.08
N LEU A 11 52.30 -4.96 -20.05
CA LEU A 11 51.60 -5.77 -19.06
C LEU A 11 50.67 -4.94 -18.17
N ILE A 12 51.14 -3.74 -17.76
CA ILE A 12 50.32 -2.80 -16.99
C ILE A 12 49.15 -2.26 -17.81
N LEU A 13 49.34 -1.92 -19.09
CA LEU A 13 48.29 -1.48 -19.99
C LEU A 13 47.26 -2.59 -20.23
N GLY A 14 47.69 -3.85 -20.35
CA GLY A 14 46.78 -5.01 -20.47
C GLY A 14 45.95 -5.21 -19.22
N LEU A 15 46.50 -5.07 -18.01
CA LEU A 15 45.76 -5.13 -16.74
C LEU A 15 44.75 -4.00 -16.61
N ILE A 16 45.11 -2.77 -16.94
CA ILE A 16 44.16 -1.63 -16.93
C ILE A 16 43.02 -1.87 -17.90
N PHE A 17 43.29 -2.41 -19.10
CA PHE A 17 42.23 -2.69 -20.08
C PHE A 17 41.25 -3.75 -19.58
N ILE A 18 41.72 -4.81 -18.90
CA ILE A 18 40.86 -5.85 -18.28
C ILE A 18 39.99 -5.26 -17.20
N ILE A 19 40.53 -4.37 -16.34
CA ILE A 19 39.77 -3.69 -15.28
C ILE A 19 38.69 -2.79 -15.89
N ILE A 20 38.98 -2.05 -16.96
CA ILE A 20 38.00 -1.19 -17.64
C ILE A 20 36.88 -2.03 -18.25
N ILE A 21 37.20 -3.16 -18.92
CA ILE A 21 36.17 -4.06 -19.47
C ILE A 21 35.32 -4.64 -18.35
N GLY A 22 35.92 -5.09 -17.25
CA GLY A 22 35.20 -5.59 -16.09
C GLY A 22 34.25 -4.54 -15.48
N TYR A 23 34.72 -3.29 -15.36
CA TYR A 23 33.92 -2.18 -14.85
C TYR A 23 32.77 -1.80 -15.81
N CYS A 24 33.03 -1.72 -17.12
CA CYS A 24 32.00 -1.49 -18.13
C CYS A 24 30.97 -2.61 -18.14
N GLY A 25 31.41 -3.88 -18.06
CA GLY A 25 30.51 -5.03 -17.96
C GLY A 25 29.65 -4.99 -16.72
N TYR A 26 30.20 -4.59 -15.58
CA TYR A 26 29.48 -4.39 -14.33
C TYR A 26 28.46 -3.24 -14.44
N CYS A 27 28.84 -2.10 -15.02
CA CYS A 27 27.92 -0.98 -15.24
C CYS A 27 26.76 -1.35 -16.19
N ILE A 28 27.04 -2.10 -17.26
CA ILE A 28 26.03 -2.60 -18.20
C ILE A 28 25.10 -3.58 -17.49
N TYR A 29 25.63 -4.49 -16.68
CA TYR A 29 24.85 -5.43 -15.87
C TYR A 29 23.96 -4.70 -14.86
N CYS A 30 24.49 -3.72 -14.12
CA CYS A 30 23.71 -2.88 -13.21
C CYS A 30 22.62 -2.10 -13.95
N HIS A 31 22.95 -1.51 -15.11
CA HIS A 31 21.97 -0.79 -15.92
C HIS A 31 20.87 -1.72 -16.46
N TYR A 32 21.23 -2.92 -16.90
CA TYR A 32 20.26 -3.92 -17.40
C TYR A 32 19.36 -4.46 -16.29
N THR A 33 19.88 -4.68 -15.08
CA THR A 33 19.08 -5.12 -13.93
C THR A 33 18.14 -4.02 -13.41
N HIS A 34 18.55 -2.75 -13.51
CA HIS A 34 17.69 -1.61 -13.16
C HIS A 34 16.60 -1.27 -14.18
N THR A 35 16.72 -1.77 -15.41
CA THR A 35 15.73 -1.53 -16.48
C THR A 35 14.74 -2.68 -16.69
N GLN A 36 14.61 -3.61 -15.75
CA GLN A 36 13.51 -4.56 -15.83
C GLN A 36 12.20 -3.78 -15.73
N LYS A 37 11.47 -3.73 -16.84
CA LYS A 37 10.17 -3.07 -16.92
C LYS A 37 9.24 -3.72 -15.90
N ILE A 38 8.89 -2.98 -14.84
CA ILE A 38 7.90 -3.41 -13.87
C ILE A 38 6.58 -3.60 -14.62
N SER A 39 5.99 -4.77 -14.49
CA SER A 39 4.69 -5.09 -15.08
C SER A 39 3.84 -5.83 -14.06
N PHE A 40 2.57 -5.47 -14.04
CA PHE A 40 1.59 -6.04 -13.13
C PHE A 40 0.59 -6.88 -13.91
N GLU A 41 0.08 -7.91 -13.26
CA GLU A 41 -1.13 -8.63 -13.66
C GLU A 41 -2.16 -8.54 -12.53
N GLU A 42 -3.43 -8.52 -12.88
CA GLU A 42 -4.51 -8.65 -11.93
C GLU A 42 -4.74 -10.14 -11.64
N LYS A 43 -4.75 -10.48 -10.36
CA LYS A 43 -5.12 -11.81 -9.87
C LYS A 43 -6.45 -11.74 -9.16
N THR A 44 -7.27 -12.75 -9.36
CA THR A 44 -8.54 -12.91 -8.68
C THR A 44 -8.52 -14.20 -7.87
N LEU A 45 -8.89 -14.11 -6.60
CA LEU A 45 -9.14 -15.24 -5.73
C LEU A 45 -10.57 -15.15 -5.21
N GLU A 46 -11.39 -16.11 -5.57
CA GLU A 46 -12.80 -16.15 -5.19
C GLU A 46 -13.13 -17.43 -4.44
N ARG A 47 -14.00 -17.32 -3.45
CA ARG A 47 -14.62 -18.45 -2.78
C ARG A 47 -16.04 -18.07 -2.36
N SER A 48 -16.97 -18.93 -2.66
CA SER A 48 -18.38 -18.78 -2.25
C SER A 48 -19.01 -20.15 -2.02
N ASP A 49 -20.10 -20.16 -1.29
CA ASP A 49 -20.89 -21.36 -1.09
C ASP A 49 -21.52 -21.81 -2.42
N GLU A 50 -21.32 -23.08 -2.76
CA GLU A 50 -22.02 -23.70 -3.88
C GLU A 50 -23.47 -23.98 -3.49
N ASN A 51 -24.44 -23.65 -4.37
CA ASN A 51 -25.88 -23.88 -4.20
C ASN A 51 -26.53 -23.08 -3.04
N CYS A 52 -25.97 -21.99 -2.63
CA CYS A 52 -26.57 -21.06 -1.68
C CYS A 52 -27.38 -19.99 -2.44
N GLU A 53 -28.65 -19.79 -2.07
CA GLU A 53 -29.52 -18.80 -2.71
C GLU A 53 -29.53 -17.45 -2.00
N ASP A 54 -29.45 -17.46 -0.66
CA ASP A 54 -29.44 -16.25 0.18
C ASP A 54 -28.44 -16.39 1.33
N ASN A 55 -27.86 -15.26 1.75
CA ASN A 55 -26.94 -15.18 2.91
C ASN A 55 -25.75 -16.15 2.79
N CYS A 56 -25.01 -16.03 1.69
CA CYS A 56 -23.92 -16.93 1.30
C CYS A 56 -22.57 -16.39 1.74
N PHE A 57 -21.75 -17.27 2.35
CA PHE A 57 -20.33 -16.96 2.55
C PHE A 57 -19.68 -16.61 1.22
N SER A 58 -18.98 -15.48 1.17
CA SER A 58 -18.29 -15.06 -0.04
C SER A 58 -16.99 -14.30 0.26
N VAL A 59 -15.99 -14.60 -0.54
CA VAL A 59 -14.72 -13.87 -0.58
C VAL A 59 -14.37 -13.58 -2.03
N SER A 60 -14.08 -12.32 -2.35
CA SER A 60 -13.63 -11.88 -3.67
C SER A 60 -12.44 -10.92 -3.52
N LEU A 61 -11.25 -11.39 -3.87
CA LEU A 61 -10.02 -10.61 -3.82
C LEU A 61 -9.52 -10.37 -5.24
N ASN A 62 -9.49 -9.12 -5.67
CA ASN A 62 -8.89 -8.67 -6.91
C ASN A 62 -7.65 -7.86 -6.58
N TYR A 63 -6.48 -8.41 -6.80
CA TYR A 63 -5.22 -7.81 -6.36
C TYR A 63 -4.15 -7.80 -7.44
N LEU A 64 -3.20 -6.91 -7.29
CA LEU A 64 -2.08 -6.77 -8.22
C LEU A 64 -0.93 -7.71 -7.85
N TYR A 65 -0.39 -8.35 -8.86
CA TYR A 65 0.82 -9.17 -8.77
C TYR A 65 1.89 -8.64 -9.72
N CYS A 66 3.08 -8.38 -9.19
CA CYS A 66 4.20 -7.92 -10.00
C CYS A 66 4.94 -9.09 -10.63
N ASN A 67 5.05 -9.06 -11.96
CA ASN A 67 5.71 -10.12 -12.74
C ASN A 67 7.24 -10.03 -12.66
N GLY A 68 7.91 -11.17 -12.74
CA GLY A 68 9.36 -11.29 -12.78
C GLY A 68 10.00 -11.63 -11.44
N ASN A 69 11.35 -11.56 -11.40
CA ASN A 69 12.16 -11.98 -10.26
C ASN A 69 13.00 -10.83 -9.67
N SER A 70 12.68 -9.58 -10.02
CA SER A 70 13.36 -8.42 -9.44
C SER A 70 13.14 -8.35 -7.92
N GLU A 71 14.01 -7.63 -7.23
CA GLU A 71 13.84 -7.34 -5.81
C GLU A 71 12.50 -6.62 -5.56
N PHE A 72 12.18 -5.64 -6.42
CA PHE A 72 10.88 -4.97 -6.41
C PHE A 72 9.71 -5.97 -6.47
N ALA A 73 9.72 -6.90 -7.43
CA ALA A 73 8.62 -7.85 -7.59
C ALA A 73 8.44 -8.75 -6.36
N LYS A 74 9.55 -9.19 -5.76
CA LYS A 74 9.51 -10.01 -4.55
C LYS A 74 8.92 -9.26 -3.36
N ASN A 75 9.44 -8.08 -3.07
CA ASN A 75 9.03 -7.28 -1.92
C ASN A 75 7.58 -6.78 -2.08
N PHE A 76 7.22 -6.31 -3.29
CA PHE A 76 5.85 -5.94 -3.63
C PHE A 76 4.87 -7.08 -3.39
N ASN A 77 5.13 -8.25 -3.99
CA ASN A 77 4.23 -9.41 -3.88
C ASN A 77 4.14 -9.92 -2.45
N GLN A 78 5.24 -9.93 -1.70
CA GLN A 78 5.26 -10.32 -0.30
C GLN A 78 4.40 -9.38 0.55
N GLU A 79 4.47 -8.08 0.33
CA GLU A 79 3.66 -7.09 1.05
C GLU A 79 2.17 -7.24 0.72
N ILE A 80 1.80 -7.41 -0.57
CA ILE A 80 0.41 -7.63 -0.97
C ILE A 80 -0.13 -8.93 -0.33
N GLU A 81 0.66 -10.01 -0.34
CA GLU A 81 0.29 -11.27 0.29
C GLU A 81 0.07 -11.11 1.80
N LEU A 82 0.98 -10.40 2.48
CA LEU A 82 0.89 -10.13 3.91
C LEU A 82 -0.38 -9.35 4.24
N GLN A 83 -0.63 -8.27 3.50
CA GLN A 83 -1.79 -7.40 3.74
C GLN A 83 -3.13 -8.11 3.51
N LEU A 84 -3.24 -8.92 2.45
CA LEU A 84 -4.47 -9.66 2.16
C LEU A 84 -4.66 -10.84 3.13
N SER A 85 -3.60 -11.53 3.50
CA SER A 85 -3.66 -12.58 4.51
C SER A 85 -4.11 -12.03 5.87
N ASN A 86 -3.56 -10.89 6.29
CA ASN A 86 -4.00 -10.21 7.50
C ASN A 86 -5.46 -9.75 7.41
N PHE A 87 -5.89 -9.22 6.26
CA PHE A 87 -7.28 -8.81 6.05
C PHE A 87 -8.27 -9.95 6.24
N LEU A 88 -7.94 -11.17 5.77
CA LEU A 88 -8.78 -12.35 5.94
C LEU A 88 -8.75 -12.91 7.37
N LEU A 89 -7.65 -12.70 8.12
CA LEU A 89 -7.46 -13.23 9.46
C LEU A 89 -7.73 -12.22 10.57
N SER A 90 -8.03 -10.96 10.24
CA SER A 90 -8.05 -9.81 11.15
C SER A 90 -9.16 -9.77 12.19
N ASN A 91 -9.85 -10.87 12.45
CA ASN A 91 -10.69 -10.98 13.64
C ASN A 91 -9.87 -11.13 14.94
N ASP A 92 -8.53 -11.15 14.84
CA ASP A 92 -7.63 -11.23 15.99
C ASP A 92 -6.45 -10.26 15.78
N ASP A 93 -6.54 -9.05 16.34
CA ASP A 93 -5.50 -8.01 16.31
C ASP A 93 -4.13 -8.47 16.84
N SER A 94 -4.04 -9.69 17.38
CA SER A 94 -2.83 -10.24 17.99
C SER A 94 -1.95 -11.07 17.03
N LEU A 95 -2.45 -11.43 15.87
CA LEU A 95 -1.74 -12.30 14.92
C LEU A 95 -1.30 -11.54 13.67
N GLN A 96 -0.17 -10.82 13.76
CA GLN A 96 0.61 -10.54 12.54
C GLN A 96 1.16 -11.88 12.05
N VAL A 97 0.48 -12.47 11.09
CA VAL A 97 0.81 -13.80 10.58
C VAL A 97 1.79 -13.64 9.43
N GLU A 98 3.06 -13.36 9.74
CA GLU A 98 4.12 -13.38 8.74
C GLU A 98 4.22 -14.78 8.10
N GLY A 99 4.24 -14.83 6.77
CA GLY A 99 4.51 -16.04 5.99
C GLY A 99 3.33 -16.98 5.76
N ILE A 100 2.10 -16.53 5.99
CA ILE A 100 0.90 -17.26 5.56
C ILE A 100 0.49 -16.78 4.17
N SER A 101 0.31 -17.71 3.23
CA SER A 101 -0.23 -17.36 1.90
C SER A 101 -1.71 -16.99 1.98
N ILE A 102 -2.17 -16.18 1.01
CA ILE A 102 -3.58 -15.74 0.91
C ILE A 102 -4.52 -16.95 0.87
N GLU A 103 -4.15 -18.03 0.16
CA GLU A 103 -4.95 -19.25 0.09
C GLU A 103 -5.10 -19.93 1.46
N LYS A 104 -4.01 -20.01 2.24
CA LYS A 104 -4.05 -20.58 3.60
C LYS A 104 -4.87 -19.71 4.55
N ALA A 105 -4.76 -18.39 4.43
CA ALA A 105 -5.58 -17.46 5.20
C ALA A 105 -7.07 -17.65 4.87
N LEU A 106 -7.39 -17.78 3.58
CA LEU A 106 -8.75 -18.05 3.11
C LEU A 106 -9.27 -19.41 3.60
N ASP A 107 -8.42 -20.44 3.59
CA ASP A 107 -8.80 -21.77 4.13
C ASP A 107 -9.11 -21.71 5.64
N SER A 108 -8.30 -20.93 6.39
CA SER A 108 -8.53 -20.73 7.83
C SER A 108 -9.86 -19.98 8.08
N LEU A 109 -10.07 -18.84 7.41
CA LEU A 109 -11.30 -18.07 7.50
C LEU A 109 -12.52 -18.93 7.18
N THR A 110 -12.48 -19.69 6.08
CA THR A 110 -13.55 -20.57 5.64
C THR A 110 -13.89 -21.62 6.70
N LYS A 111 -12.86 -22.26 7.26
CA LYS A 111 -13.01 -23.26 8.33
C LYS A 111 -13.62 -22.65 9.60
N ASP A 112 -13.16 -21.47 9.99
CA ASP A 112 -13.66 -20.81 11.19
C ASP A 112 -15.11 -20.33 11.01
N TYR A 113 -15.47 -19.82 9.81
CA TYR A 113 -16.85 -19.51 9.45
C TYR A 113 -17.78 -20.72 9.59
N TYR A 114 -17.47 -21.85 8.95
CA TYR A 114 -18.33 -23.02 9.01
C TYR A 114 -18.43 -23.60 10.44
N LYS A 115 -17.35 -23.61 11.19
CA LYS A 115 -17.37 -24.02 12.60
C LYS A 115 -18.27 -23.12 13.45
N LEU A 116 -18.24 -21.79 13.22
CA LEU A 116 -19.10 -20.84 13.91
C LEU A 116 -20.55 -21.03 13.50
N HIS A 117 -20.82 -21.17 12.21
CA HIS A 117 -22.17 -21.34 11.65
C HIS A 117 -22.80 -22.68 12.04
N GLU A 118 -22.01 -23.74 12.26
CA GLU A 118 -22.50 -25.01 12.82
C GLU A 118 -23.13 -24.81 14.22
N HIS A 119 -22.55 -23.91 15.04
CA HIS A 119 -23.03 -23.62 16.39
C HIS A 119 -24.12 -22.54 16.42
N PHE A 120 -24.09 -21.63 15.44
CA PHE A 120 -24.96 -20.45 15.34
C PHE A 120 -25.50 -20.30 13.92
N PRO A 121 -26.44 -21.13 13.46
CA PRO A 121 -26.94 -21.14 12.08
C PRO A 121 -27.63 -19.83 11.65
N GLU A 122 -28.12 -19.05 12.61
CA GLU A 122 -28.83 -17.79 12.36
C GLU A 122 -27.88 -16.60 12.12
N LEU A 123 -26.57 -16.79 12.27
CA LEU A 123 -25.61 -15.71 11.99
C LEU A 123 -25.60 -15.40 10.48
N PRO A 124 -25.52 -14.11 10.12
CA PRO A 124 -25.31 -13.73 8.74
C PRO A 124 -24.01 -14.31 8.17
N ALA A 125 -24.01 -14.60 6.89
CA ALA A 125 -22.82 -15.08 6.21
C ALA A 125 -21.72 -14.01 6.16
N PHE A 126 -20.47 -14.46 6.19
CA PHE A 126 -19.33 -13.57 6.04
C PHE A 126 -19.15 -13.17 4.58
N GLU A 127 -18.82 -11.91 4.38
CA GLU A 127 -18.48 -11.36 3.07
C GLU A 127 -17.18 -10.55 3.16
N PHE A 128 -16.20 -10.87 2.30
CA PHE A 128 -14.92 -10.17 2.21
C PHE A 128 -14.66 -9.77 0.76
N ILE A 129 -14.41 -8.49 0.53
CA ILE A 129 -14.05 -7.96 -0.78
C ILE A 129 -12.80 -7.11 -0.64
N ALA A 130 -11.82 -7.33 -1.52
CA ALA A 130 -10.67 -6.44 -1.67
C ALA A 130 -10.41 -6.15 -3.14
N THR A 131 -10.09 -4.90 -3.47
CA THR A 131 -9.74 -4.49 -4.83
C THR A 131 -8.58 -3.52 -4.79
N ASP A 132 -7.47 -3.91 -5.41
CA ASP A 132 -6.26 -3.11 -5.53
C ASP A 132 -6.25 -2.27 -6.81
N SER A 133 -5.69 -1.06 -6.71
CA SER A 133 -5.52 -0.17 -7.85
C SER A 133 -4.28 0.70 -7.68
N ILE A 134 -3.53 0.90 -8.78
CA ILE A 134 -2.44 1.88 -8.81
C ILE A 134 -3.06 3.28 -8.90
N MET A 135 -2.75 4.13 -7.94
CA MET A 135 -3.21 5.51 -7.90
C MET A 135 -2.27 6.45 -8.66
N TRP A 136 -0.99 6.21 -8.51
CA TRP A 136 0.05 7.04 -9.11
C TRP A 136 1.39 6.32 -9.13
N GLN A 137 2.22 6.70 -10.11
CA GLN A 137 3.59 6.22 -10.24
C GLN A 137 4.46 7.31 -10.86
N ASN A 138 5.69 7.45 -10.36
CA ASN A 138 6.74 8.23 -11.00
C ASN A 138 8.00 7.38 -11.21
N SER A 139 9.19 8.00 -11.34
CA SER A 139 10.44 7.24 -11.52
C SER A 139 10.99 6.59 -10.23
N LYS A 140 10.45 6.95 -9.05
CA LYS A 140 10.99 6.56 -7.75
C LYS A 140 10.01 5.82 -6.86
N MET A 141 8.70 6.06 -6.99
CA MET A 141 7.68 5.42 -6.16
C MET A 141 6.43 5.05 -6.94
N LEU A 142 5.75 4.04 -6.42
CA LEU A 142 4.41 3.63 -6.81
C LEU A 142 3.49 3.79 -5.60
N SER A 143 2.31 4.37 -5.82
CA SER A 143 1.24 4.48 -4.83
C SER A 143 0.08 3.59 -5.22
N LEU A 144 -0.35 2.74 -4.30
CA LEU A 144 -1.42 1.77 -4.45
C LEU A 144 -2.52 2.03 -3.43
N VAL A 145 -3.76 1.75 -3.77
CA VAL A 145 -4.90 1.67 -2.85
C VAL A 145 -5.53 0.29 -2.93
N SER A 146 -5.80 -0.29 -1.77
CA SER A 146 -6.65 -1.47 -1.59
C SER A 146 -7.96 -1.03 -0.94
N ASN A 147 -9.07 -1.09 -1.70
CA ASN A 147 -10.40 -0.86 -1.14
C ASN A 147 -10.89 -2.17 -0.55
N ARG A 148 -11.29 -2.14 0.73
CA ARG A 148 -11.67 -3.34 1.48
C ARG A 148 -13.04 -3.20 2.08
N TYR A 149 -13.78 -4.29 2.03
CA TYR A 149 -15.08 -4.46 2.66
C TYR A 149 -15.08 -5.79 3.39
N ALA A 150 -15.49 -5.79 4.65
CA ALA A 150 -15.65 -6.98 5.44
C ALA A 150 -16.97 -6.93 6.22
N PHE A 151 -17.74 -8.00 6.14
CA PHE A 151 -18.93 -8.23 6.96
C PHE A 151 -18.82 -9.59 7.63
N THR A 152 -18.86 -9.60 8.94
CA THR A 152 -18.72 -10.82 9.78
C THR A 152 -19.95 -11.05 10.66
N GLY A 153 -21.11 -10.53 10.24
CA GLY A 153 -22.36 -10.67 10.99
C GLY A 153 -22.60 -9.61 12.04
N GLU A 154 -21.75 -8.56 12.10
CA GLU A 154 -21.94 -7.43 13.01
C GLU A 154 -23.04 -6.49 12.51
N ALA A 155 -23.36 -5.44 13.31
CA ALA A 155 -24.43 -4.49 12.99
C ALA A 155 -24.18 -3.71 11.69
N GLN A 156 -22.91 -3.48 11.33
CA GLN A 156 -22.51 -2.77 10.11
C GLN A 156 -21.22 -3.38 9.53
N PRO A 157 -21.09 -3.41 8.20
CA PRO A 157 -19.86 -3.83 7.56
C PRO A 157 -18.73 -2.81 7.79
N ILE A 158 -17.51 -3.31 7.81
CA ILE A 158 -16.30 -2.47 7.84
C ILE A 158 -15.93 -2.14 6.39
N GLN A 159 -15.78 -0.85 6.09
CA GLN A 159 -15.25 -0.37 4.82
C GLN A 159 -14.03 0.48 5.09
N THR A 160 -12.90 0.10 4.51
CA THR A 160 -11.64 0.83 4.69
C THR A 160 -10.85 0.91 3.38
N LYS A 161 -9.85 1.80 3.38
CA LYS A 161 -8.86 1.93 2.30
C LYS A 161 -7.48 1.78 2.91
N VAL A 162 -6.70 0.88 2.37
CA VAL A 162 -5.29 0.74 2.73
C VAL A 162 -4.45 1.34 1.61
N PHE A 163 -3.66 2.35 1.94
CA PHE A 163 -2.73 2.97 1.01
C PHE A 163 -1.33 2.46 1.28
N THR A 164 -0.66 2.01 0.22
CA THR A 164 0.71 1.51 0.31
C THR A 164 1.57 2.18 -0.75
N HIS A 165 2.72 2.67 -0.33
CA HIS A 165 3.69 3.28 -1.22
C HIS A 165 4.92 2.40 -1.29
N PHE A 166 5.40 2.15 -2.51
CA PHE A 166 6.57 1.31 -2.75
C PHE A 166 7.69 2.10 -3.40
N ALA A 167 8.90 1.96 -2.92
CA ALA A 167 10.10 2.45 -3.59
C ALA A 167 10.36 1.61 -4.85
N LEU A 168 10.51 2.26 -6.03
CA LEU A 168 10.60 1.54 -7.30
C LEU A 168 11.95 0.85 -7.54
N ASP A 169 12.97 1.20 -6.79
CA ASP A 169 14.31 0.58 -6.90
C ASP A 169 14.36 -0.83 -6.29
N ASN A 170 13.63 -1.04 -5.19
CA ASN A 170 13.69 -2.30 -4.43
C ASN A 170 12.33 -2.88 -4.02
N GLY A 171 11.23 -2.12 -4.14
CA GLY A 171 9.89 -2.58 -3.72
C GLY A 171 9.64 -2.55 -2.22
N GLU A 172 10.50 -1.90 -1.45
CA GLU A 172 10.25 -1.69 -0.02
C GLU A 172 9.11 -0.70 0.20
N VAL A 173 8.36 -0.92 1.28
CA VAL A 173 7.28 -0.02 1.69
C VAL A 173 7.85 1.29 2.22
N ILE A 174 7.37 2.39 1.65
CA ILE A 174 7.64 3.75 2.15
C ILE A 174 6.65 4.02 3.27
N THR A 175 7.13 4.07 4.51
CA THR A 175 6.31 4.39 5.67
C THR A 175 5.90 5.87 5.70
N ASN A 176 4.86 6.21 6.46
CA ASN A 176 4.43 7.61 6.62
C ASN A 176 5.56 8.52 7.11
N GLU A 177 6.43 8.02 7.98
CA GLU A 177 7.61 8.74 8.51
C GLU A 177 8.62 9.11 7.41
N ASN A 178 8.68 8.31 6.34
CA ASN A 178 9.61 8.49 5.23
C ASN A 178 8.96 9.11 3.99
N LEU A 179 7.64 9.32 4.01
CA LEU A 179 6.88 9.83 2.87
C LEU A 179 7.19 11.31 2.58
N PHE A 180 7.45 12.09 3.62
CA PHE A 180 7.67 13.52 3.51
C PHE A 180 9.05 13.96 4.02
N THR A 181 9.65 14.93 3.34
CA THR A 181 10.90 15.60 3.76
C THR A 181 10.67 16.66 4.85
N ASP A 182 9.43 17.16 4.95
CA ASP A 182 9.00 18.16 5.95
C ASP A 182 7.52 17.89 6.29
N GLU A 183 7.29 16.95 7.21
CA GLU A 183 5.95 16.55 7.67
C GLU A 183 5.21 17.71 8.35
N GLU A 184 5.92 18.60 9.05
CA GLU A 184 5.31 19.75 9.71
C GLU A 184 4.64 20.68 8.69
N LYS A 185 5.32 20.94 7.55
CA LYS A 185 4.75 21.74 6.46
C LYS A 185 3.55 21.06 5.82
N VAL A 186 3.64 19.75 5.59
CA VAL A 186 2.53 18.97 5.05
C VAL A 186 1.33 19.01 6.01
N THR A 187 1.56 18.84 7.31
CA THR A 187 0.52 18.95 8.36
C THR A 187 -0.17 20.32 8.35
N GLN A 188 0.60 21.41 8.24
CA GLN A 188 0.05 22.77 8.15
C GLN A 188 -0.80 22.98 6.88
N ILE A 189 -0.37 22.42 5.75
CA ILE A 189 -1.14 22.47 4.49
C ILE A 189 -2.41 21.62 4.64
N ALA A 190 -2.30 20.39 5.09
CA ALA A 190 -3.38 19.43 5.26
C ALA A 190 -4.48 19.97 6.18
N LYS A 191 -4.10 20.59 7.30
CA LYS A 191 -5.03 21.22 8.25
C LYS A 191 -5.98 22.21 7.56
N ARG A 192 -5.50 23.07 6.67
CA ARG A 192 -6.35 24.04 5.96
C ARG A 192 -7.42 23.37 5.08
N TYR A 193 -7.05 22.24 4.45
CA TYR A 193 -7.99 21.47 3.62
C TYR A 193 -8.95 20.67 4.47
N PHE A 194 -8.50 20.14 5.59
CA PHE A 194 -9.34 19.46 6.57
C PHE A 194 -10.41 20.41 7.12
N GLU A 195 -10.04 21.59 7.61
CA GLU A 195 -10.96 22.60 8.14
C GLU A 195 -12.00 23.03 7.08
N LYS A 196 -11.59 23.19 5.81
CA LYS A 196 -12.50 23.50 4.72
C LYS A 196 -13.45 22.32 4.40
N ALA A 197 -12.95 21.09 4.40
CA ALA A 197 -13.77 19.91 4.16
C ALA A 197 -14.79 19.71 5.29
N GLN A 198 -14.39 19.93 6.53
CA GLN A 198 -15.24 19.89 7.71
C GLN A 198 -16.38 20.91 7.62
N GLN A 199 -16.10 22.16 7.25
CA GLN A 199 -17.14 23.19 7.07
C GLN A 199 -18.16 22.75 6.02
N ASN A 200 -17.72 22.18 4.90
CA ASN A 200 -18.61 21.71 3.84
C ASN A 200 -19.45 20.51 4.30
N ALA A 201 -18.87 19.57 5.04
CA ALA A 201 -19.57 18.42 5.59
C ALA A 201 -20.66 18.85 6.59
N THR A 202 -20.35 19.80 7.48
CA THR A 202 -21.30 20.34 8.47
C THR A 202 -22.50 21.01 7.77
N ILE A 203 -22.28 21.77 6.70
CA ILE A 203 -23.35 22.40 5.92
C ILE A 203 -24.23 21.35 5.24
N THR A 204 -23.62 20.27 4.70
CA THR A 204 -24.33 19.24 3.95
C THR A 204 -25.15 18.31 4.83
N LEU A 205 -24.62 17.96 6.01
CA LEU A 205 -25.22 16.96 6.90
C LEU A 205 -26.10 17.54 8.00
N LEU A 206 -26.22 18.87 8.13
CA LEU A 206 -26.95 19.56 9.21
C LEU A 206 -26.53 19.08 10.62
N VAL A 207 -25.31 18.62 10.79
CA VAL A 207 -24.82 18.07 12.04
C VAL A 207 -23.99 19.15 12.75
N ASP A 208 -24.44 19.56 13.92
CA ASP A 208 -23.75 20.49 14.84
C ASP A 208 -22.44 19.89 15.44
N LYS A 209 -22.03 18.71 14.99
CA LYS A 209 -20.83 18.04 15.48
C LYS A 209 -19.61 18.52 14.71
N LYS A 210 -18.77 19.29 15.35
CA LYS A 210 -17.43 19.55 14.86
C LYS A 210 -16.64 18.23 14.86
N PHE A 211 -16.01 17.91 13.73
CA PHE A 211 -15.00 16.85 13.67
C PHE A 211 -13.70 17.41 14.29
N ASP A 212 -13.69 17.63 15.60
CA ASP A 212 -12.49 18.11 16.28
C ASP A 212 -11.81 16.93 16.97
N PHE A 213 -10.50 16.84 16.81
CA PHE A 213 -9.70 15.90 17.60
C PHE A 213 -9.90 16.16 19.09
N GLU A 214 -9.94 15.12 19.93
CA GLU A 214 -10.27 15.23 21.36
C GLU A 214 -9.41 16.27 22.11
N ASP A 215 -8.12 16.39 21.73
CA ASP A 215 -7.17 17.35 22.29
C ASP A 215 -7.10 18.67 21.52
N GLY A 216 -7.92 18.85 20.49
CA GLY A 216 -7.88 20.00 19.59
C GLY A 216 -6.64 20.09 18.70
N ILE A 217 -5.80 19.04 18.67
CA ILE A 217 -4.56 19.02 17.88
C ILE A 217 -4.80 18.24 16.59
N PHE A 218 -4.75 18.92 15.44
CA PHE A 218 -4.84 18.29 14.13
C PHE A 218 -3.67 17.34 13.90
N ARG A 219 -3.97 16.15 13.34
CA ARG A 219 -3.00 15.13 12.94
C ARG A 219 -3.28 14.65 11.53
N LEU A 220 -2.22 14.25 10.83
CA LEU A 220 -2.36 13.47 9.61
C LEU A 220 -2.92 12.08 9.96
N PRO A 221 -3.77 11.48 9.09
CA PRO A 221 -4.29 10.14 9.35
C PRO A 221 -3.21 9.06 9.13
N ASN A 222 -3.47 7.88 9.67
CA ASN A 222 -2.64 6.71 9.41
C ASN A 222 -2.69 6.28 7.93
N GLN A 223 -3.84 6.48 7.28
CA GLN A 223 -4.05 6.13 5.88
C GLN A 223 -3.94 7.36 4.98
N MET A 224 -2.87 7.43 4.21
CA MET A 224 -2.59 8.51 3.24
C MET A 224 -2.26 7.92 1.87
N GLY A 225 -2.88 8.46 0.81
CA GLY A 225 -2.67 8.01 -0.56
C GLY A 225 -2.14 9.13 -1.46
N VAL A 226 -1.09 8.87 -2.23
CA VAL A 226 -0.61 9.81 -3.24
C VAL A 226 -1.27 9.48 -4.58
N ALA A 227 -2.08 10.41 -5.09
CA ALA A 227 -2.72 10.32 -6.40
C ALA A 227 -2.11 11.33 -7.38
N ALA A 228 -2.48 11.24 -8.65
CA ALA A 228 -1.97 12.12 -9.70
C ALA A 228 -2.28 13.60 -9.45
N ASP A 229 -3.40 13.91 -8.80
CA ASP A 229 -3.93 15.26 -8.58
C ASP A 229 -4.00 15.66 -7.10
N ALA A 230 -3.92 14.70 -6.17
CA ALA A 230 -4.09 14.97 -4.74
C ALA A 230 -3.29 14.02 -3.84
N LEU A 231 -2.95 14.50 -2.64
CA LEU A 231 -2.73 13.67 -1.48
C LEU A 231 -4.09 13.39 -0.85
N ILE A 232 -4.44 12.11 -0.71
CA ILE A 232 -5.67 11.66 -0.05
C ILE A 232 -5.36 11.44 1.42
N LEU A 233 -6.08 12.11 2.30
CA LEU A 233 -6.06 11.89 3.73
C LEU A 233 -7.34 11.12 4.08
N PHE A 234 -7.20 9.89 4.49
CA PHE A 234 -8.33 9.02 4.82
C PHE A 234 -8.32 8.70 6.31
N TYR A 235 -9.23 9.35 7.03
CA TYR A 235 -9.44 9.11 8.44
C TYR A 235 -10.41 7.94 8.61
N GLU A 236 -9.99 6.92 9.31
CA GLU A 236 -10.86 5.78 9.63
C GLU A 236 -11.94 6.15 10.66
N PRO A 237 -13.00 5.35 10.80
CA PRO A 237 -13.96 5.51 11.88
C PRO A 237 -13.25 5.65 13.23
N PHE A 238 -13.70 6.60 14.06
CA PHE A 238 -13.16 6.90 15.40
C PHE A 238 -11.74 7.49 15.43
N GLU A 239 -11.04 7.65 14.31
CA GLU A 239 -9.67 8.21 14.28
C GLU A 239 -9.66 9.72 14.62
N ILE A 240 -10.71 10.46 14.24
CA ILE A 240 -10.83 11.89 14.56
C ILE A 240 -11.35 12.06 15.97
N ALA A 241 -12.47 11.40 16.28
CA ALA A 241 -13.11 11.45 17.58
C ALA A 241 -13.99 10.21 17.81
N PRO A 242 -14.23 9.80 19.09
CA PRO A 242 -14.99 8.58 19.42
C PRO A 242 -16.43 8.53 18.91
N TYR A 243 -16.98 9.66 18.47
CA TYR A 243 -18.34 9.77 17.94
C TYR A 243 -18.40 9.88 16.41
N VAL A 244 -17.25 9.87 15.74
CA VAL A 244 -17.14 9.87 14.26
C VAL A 244 -16.98 8.42 13.80
N ASP A 245 -18.10 7.77 13.54
CA ASP A 245 -18.21 6.36 13.22
C ASP A 245 -18.16 6.05 11.70
N THR A 246 -17.92 7.08 10.89
CA THR A 246 -17.81 6.99 9.44
C THR A 246 -16.46 7.48 8.95
N PRO A 247 -15.91 6.90 7.88
CA PRO A 247 -14.67 7.39 7.28
C PRO A 247 -14.80 8.85 6.82
N PHE A 248 -13.73 9.61 6.94
CA PHE A 248 -13.67 10.98 6.45
C PHE A 248 -12.47 11.19 5.53
N GLU A 249 -12.74 11.55 4.28
CA GLU A 249 -11.71 11.73 3.26
C GLU A 249 -11.50 13.21 2.94
N VAL A 250 -10.23 13.64 2.93
CA VAL A 250 -9.82 14.99 2.54
C VAL A 250 -8.82 14.91 1.41
N LYS A 251 -9.02 15.72 0.37
CA LYS A 251 -8.11 15.83 -0.77
C LYS A 251 -7.30 17.12 -0.70
N VAL A 252 -5.99 16.98 -0.66
CA VAL A 252 -5.04 18.09 -0.71
C VAL A 252 -4.40 18.11 -2.09
N PRO A 253 -4.48 19.23 -2.86
CA PRO A 253 -3.90 19.28 -4.20
C PRO A 253 -2.44 18.89 -4.22
N ILE A 254 -2.07 17.92 -5.06
CA ILE A 254 -0.72 17.33 -5.08
C ILE A 254 0.37 18.37 -5.33
N LYS A 255 0.09 19.42 -6.08
CA LYS A 255 1.04 20.50 -6.37
C LYS A 255 1.55 21.23 -5.12
N GLU A 256 0.75 21.26 -4.03
CA GLU A 256 1.14 21.87 -2.76
C GLU A 256 1.99 20.90 -1.91
N ILE A 257 1.86 19.61 -2.14
CA ILE A 257 2.54 18.53 -1.41
C ILE A 257 3.82 18.08 -2.12
N MET A 258 3.83 18.10 -3.47
CA MET A 258 4.95 17.62 -4.28
C MET A 258 6.33 18.13 -3.85
N PRO A 259 6.52 19.40 -3.41
CA PRO A 259 7.82 19.89 -2.94
C PRO A 259 8.34 19.19 -1.67
N TYR A 260 7.45 18.54 -0.95
CA TYR A 260 7.74 17.87 0.33
C TYR A 260 7.72 16.35 0.24
N LEU A 261 7.38 15.75 -0.91
CA LEU A 261 7.47 14.31 -1.11
C LEU A 261 8.94 13.90 -1.22
N THR A 262 9.36 12.93 -0.40
CA THR A 262 10.73 12.37 -0.39
C THR A 262 11.08 11.76 -1.75
N PHE A 263 10.13 11.12 -2.38
CA PHE A 263 10.29 10.38 -3.63
C PHE A 263 9.76 11.14 -4.85
N ALA A 264 9.65 12.48 -4.78
CA ALA A 264 9.32 13.29 -5.95
C ALA A 264 10.41 13.20 -7.03
N ASP A 265 10.00 13.28 -8.31
CA ASP A 265 10.95 13.44 -9.40
C ASP A 265 11.63 14.82 -9.27
N ASN A 266 12.96 14.83 -9.37
CA ASN A 266 13.68 16.10 -9.44
C ASN A 266 13.29 16.82 -10.73
N LYS A 267 12.87 18.07 -10.62
CA LYS A 267 12.62 18.97 -11.76
C LYS A 267 13.92 19.27 -12.50
#